data_f308c1345e47f79d4ec72193191708ff
#
_entry.id   f308c1345e47f79d4ec72193191708ff
#
_cell.length_a   1.000
_cell.length_b   1.000
_cell.length_c   1.000
_cell.angle_alpha   90.00
_cell.angle_beta   90.00
_cell.angle_gamma   90.00
#
_symmetry.space_group_name_H-M   'P 1'
#
loop_
_entity.id
_entity.type
_entity.pdbx_description
1 polymer ?
#
loop_
_entity_poly.entity_id
_entity_poly.type
_entity_poly.pdbx_seq_one_letter_code
_entity_poly.pdbx_strand_id
1 'polypeptide(L)'
;RNDGQATTMNFIASPEIVTAFALAGRLSFNPLTDALTDTNGKSFHLSPPRPAPEVPANGFDRGKSTYIAPPEDGSAIEVKVDPTSERLQVMIPWKPWDGSDFVEMPVLVKAKGKTTTDQISPAGPWLSLRGHLDRFSDNLLMGGNNAFTGEVGKGLNVLTGEKGQAFSKAARHYQSQNVK
;
A
#
# COMPACT_ATOMS: atom_id res chain seq x y z
N ARG A 1 3.32 -5.61 4.40
CA ARG A 1 3.76 -4.92 3.17
C ARG A 1 5.06 -4.19 3.45
N ASN A 2 5.99 -4.19 2.49
CA ASN A 2 7.24 -3.46 2.63
C ASN A 2 7.04 -1.95 2.34
N ASP A 3 8.09 -1.20 2.58
CA ASP A 3 8.12 0.26 2.42
C ASP A 3 8.42 0.73 0.98
N GLY A 4 8.46 -0.19 0.00
CA GLY A 4 8.82 0.09 -1.39
C GLY A 4 10.32 0.15 -1.67
N GLN A 5 11.16 -0.07 -0.65
CA GLN A 5 12.63 -0.11 -0.82
C GLN A 5 13.06 -1.51 -1.27
N ALA A 6 13.84 -1.58 -2.35
CA ALA A 6 14.34 -2.87 -2.87
C ALA A 6 15.29 -3.59 -1.90
N THR A 7 15.92 -2.86 -0.99
CA THR A 7 16.83 -3.41 0.01
C THR A 7 16.11 -3.94 1.25
N THR A 8 14.83 -3.60 1.45
CA THR A 8 14.04 -4.11 2.57
C THR A 8 13.54 -5.50 2.24
N MET A 9 14.03 -6.49 2.96
CA MET A 9 13.61 -7.88 2.82
C MET A 9 12.44 -8.20 3.75
N ASN A 10 11.48 -8.98 3.24
CA ASN A 10 10.35 -9.48 4.01
C ASN A 10 10.33 -11.00 3.98
N PHE A 11 10.13 -11.59 5.14
CA PHE A 11 10.07 -13.04 5.32
C PHE A 11 8.71 -13.40 5.92
N ILE A 12 8.15 -14.51 5.46
CA ILE A 12 6.91 -15.06 6.00
C ILE A 12 7.26 -16.44 6.56
N ALA A 13 6.95 -16.64 7.83
CA ALA A 13 7.13 -17.90 8.51
C ALA A 13 6.02 -18.10 9.56
N SER A 14 5.97 -19.27 10.19
CA SER A 14 5.04 -19.49 11.30
C SER A 14 5.42 -18.62 12.51
N PRO A 15 4.48 -18.32 13.42
CA PRO A 15 4.74 -17.50 14.61
C PRO A 15 5.91 -18.03 15.44
N GLU A 16 6.06 -19.35 15.55
CA GLU A 16 7.13 -20.01 16.30
C GLU A 16 8.50 -19.71 15.71
N ILE A 17 8.62 -19.81 14.38
CA ILE A 17 9.85 -19.52 13.66
C ILE A 17 10.21 -18.04 13.75
N VAL A 18 9.22 -17.15 13.59
CA VAL A 18 9.43 -15.71 13.75
C VAL A 18 9.92 -15.38 15.15
N THR A 19 9.34 -15.99 16.18
CA THR A 19 9.77 -15.84 17.58
C THR A 19 11.19 -16.33 17.78
N ALA A 20 11.53 -17.51 17.25
CA ALA A 20 12.87 -18.07 17.34
C ALA A 20 13.92 -17.16 16.69
N PHE A 21 13.65 -16.61 15.52
CA PHE A 21 14.54 -15.66 14.83
C PHE A 21 14.68 -14.34 15.60
N ALA A 22 13.58 -13.83 16.18
CA ALA A 22 13.62 -12.62 16.99
C ALA A 22 14.50 -12.80 18.24
N LEU A 23 14.38 -13.93 18.93
CA LEU A 23 15.21 -14.26 20.11
C LEU A 23 16.68 -14.48 19.73
N ALA A 24 16.95 -15.09 18.58
CA ALA A 24 18.30 -15.36 18.11
C ALA A 24 19.00 -14.13 17.50
N GLY A 25 18.23 -13.12 17.06
CA GLY A 25 18.75 -11.92 16.38
C GLY A 25 19.34 -12.21 14.99
N ARG A 26 19.07 -13.39 14.40
CA ARG A 26 19.62 -13.81 13.10
C ARG A 26 18.69 -14.77 12.37
N LEU A 27 18.58 -14.62 11.05
CA LEU A 27 17.74 -15.47 10.18
C LEU A 27 18.37 -16.83 9.87
N SER A 28 19.65 -17.01 10.15
CA SER A 28 20.37 -18.31 9.98
C SER A 28 20.22 -19.27 11.16
N PHE A 29 19.45 -18.87 12.19
CA PHE A 29 19.21 -19.73 13.36
C PHE A 29 18.28 -20.89 13.01
N ASN A 30 18.71 -22.11 13.30
CA ASN A 30 17.85 -23.29 13.19
C ASN A 30 17.33 -23.69 14.59
N PRO A 31 16.03 -23.42 14.88
CA PRO A 31 15.48 -23.68 16.22
C PRO A 31 15.49 -25.16 16.65
N LEU A 32 15.69 -26.10 15.70
CA LEU A 32 15.76 -27.54 16.01
C LEU A 32 17.15 -27.99 16.46
N THR A 33 18.20 -27.29 16.05
CA THR A 33 19.59 -27.71 16.28
C THR A 33 20.43 -26.70 17.03
N ASP A 34 20.11 -25.40 16.89
CA ASP A 34 20.90 -24.33 17.48
C ASP A 34 20.44 -24.01 18.90
N ALA A 35 21.40 -23.65 19.75
CA ALA A 35 21.13 -23.21 21.11
C ALA A 35 21.13 -21.68 21.22
N LEU A 36 20.34 -21.16 22.13
CA LEU A 36 20.38 -19.78 22.62
C LEU A 36 21.17 -19.74 23.94
N THR A 37 21.64 -18.56 24.30
CA THR A 37 22.32 -18.33 25.59
C THR A 37 21.50 -17.33 26.41
N ASP A 38 21.22 -17.67 27.66
CA ASP A 38 20.50 -16.78 28.57
C ASP A 38 21.42 -15.67 29.14
N THR A 39 20.85 -14.76 29.91
CA THR A 39 21.59 -13.66 30.55
C THR A 39 22.67 -14.10 31.53
N ASN A 40 22.62 -15.34 32.00
CA ASN A 40 23.61 -15.93 32.91
C ASN A 40 24.70 -16.73 32.17
N GLY A 41 24.69 -16.70 30.83
CA GLY A 41 25.64 -17.44 30.02
C GLY A 41 25.30 -18.94 29.84
N LYS A 42 24.15 -19.41 30.30
CA LYS A 42 23.72 -20.79 30.17
C LYS A 42 23.08 -21.03 28.79
N SER A 43 23.57 -22.07 28.11
CA SER A 43 23.02 -22.50 26.82
C SER A 43 21.73 -23.30 27.00
N PHE A 44 20.75 -23.08 26.13
CA PHE A 44 19.49 -23.83 26.10
C PHE A 44 18.95 -23.96 24.68
N HIS A 45 18.08 -24.94 24.44
CA HIS A 45 17.38 -25.15 23.19
C HIS A 45 15.93 -24.73 23.33
N LEU A 46 15.35 -24.15 22.26
CA LEU A 46 13.92 -23.91 22.19
C LEU A 46 13.19 -25.24 21.99
N SER A 47 12.14 -25.47 22.75
CA SER A 47 11.24 -26.60 22.53
C SER A 47 10.12 -26.20 21.56
N PRO A 48 9.74 -27.08 20.59
CA PRO A 48 8.58 -26.84 19.76
C PRO A 48 7.33 -26.60 20.62
N PRO A 49 6.48 -25.63 20.28
CA PRO A 49 5.22 -25.43 21.02
C PRO A 49 4.31 -26.65 20.84
N ARG A 50 3.49 -26.91 21.85
CA ARG A 50 2.43 -27.90 21.74
C ARG A 50 1.33 -27.38 20.83
N PRO A 51 0.58 -28.24 20.09
CA PRO A 51 -0.60 -27.82 19.38
C PRO A 51 -1.56 -27.08 20.31
N ALA A 52 -1.98 -25.88 19.91
CA ALA A 52 -2.96 -25.11 20.67
C ALA A 52 -4.37 -25.62 20.34
N PRO A 53 -5.33 -25.57 21.29
CA PRO A 53 -6.73 -25.80 20.99
C PRO A 53 -7.23 -24.69 20.03
N GLU A 54 -8.23 -25.00 19.20
CA GLU A 54 -8.82 -24.02 18.26
C GLU A 54 -9.36 -22.79 19.00
N VAL A 55 -9.93 -23.00 20.18
CA VAL A 55 -10.40 -21.93 21.06
C VAL A 55 -9.73 -22.11 22.42
N PRO A 56 -9.07 -21.07 22.97
CA PRO A 56 -8.50 -21.14 24.31
C PRO A 56 -9.57 -21.47 25.35
N ALA A 57 -9.24 -22.29 26.35
CA ALA A 57 -10.21 -22.74 27.38
C ALA A 57 -10.92 -21.57 28.13
N ASN A 58 -10.21 -20.45 28.27
CA ASN A 58 -10.72 -19.22 28.91
C ASN A 58 -11.22 -18.16 27.91
N GLY A 59 -11.44 -18.56 26.63
CA GLY A 59 -11.75 -17.61 25.55
C GLY A 59 -10.54 -16.78 25.15
N PHE A 60 -10.79 -15.77 24.32
CA PHE A 60 -9.75 -14.85 23.85
C PHE A 60 -9.63 -13.66 24.82
N ASP A 61 -8.42 -13.33 25.21
CA ASP A 61 -8.14 -12.07 25.91
C ASP A 61 -8.36 -10.90 24.95
N ARG A 62 -9.22 -9.97 25.33
CA ARG A 62 -9.50 -8.76 24.54
C ARG A 62 -8.34 -7.76 24.56
N GLY A 63 -7.34 -7.99 25.42
CA GLY A 63 -6.24 -7.06 25.62
C GLY A 63 -6.69 -5.73 26.24
N LYS A 64 -5.73 -4.82 26.33
CA LYS A 64 -6.01 -3.43 26.72
C LYS A 64 -6.28 -2.61 25.47
N SER A 65 -7.27 -1.73 25.53
CA SER A 65 -7.48 -0.76 24.46
C SER A 65 -6.25 0.12 24.30
N THR A 66 -5.73 0.17 23.10
CA THR A 66 -4.66 1.10 22.69
C THR A 66 -5.20 2.35 22.00
N TYR A 67 -6.54 2.49 21.97
CA TYR A 67 -7.17 3.66 21.39
C TYR A 67 -6.83 4.92 22.19
N ILE A 68 -6.26 5.88 21.50
CA ILE A 68 -6.01 7.24 22.00
C ILE A 68 -7.02 8.13 21.30
N ALA A 69 -7.95 8.72 22.06
CA ALA A 69 -8.92 9.63 21.50
C ALA A 69 -8.22 10.89 20.94
N PRO A 70 -8.68 11.41 19.79
CA PRO A 70 -8.22 12.70 19.33
C PRO A 70 -8.62 13.81 20.34
N PRO A 71 -7.92 14.95 20.37
CA PRO A 71 -8.35 16.07 21.18
C PRO A 71 -9.74 16.55 20.75
N GLU A 72 -10.55 17.04 21.69
CA GLU A 72 -11.89 17.58 21.39
C GLU A 72 -11.82 18.78 20.44
N ASP A 73 -10.81 19.60 20.58
CA ASP A 73 -10.50 20.70 19.66
C ASP A 73 -9.13 20.47 19.01
N GLY A 74 -9.14 20.20 17.71
CA GLY A 74 -7.95 20.03 16.88
C GLY A 74 -7.54 21.27 16.10
N SER A 75 -8.22 22.42 16.28
CA SER A 75 -8.00 23.64 15.49
C SER A 75 -6.59 24.22 15.57
N ALA A 76 -5.90 23.97 16.69
CA ALA A 76 -4.52 24.40 16.90
C ALA A 76 -3.47 23.43 16.31
N ILE A 77 -3.90 22.29 15.76
CA ILE A 77 -2.97 21.30 15.21
C ILE A 77 -2.65 21.66 13.77
N GLU A 78 -1.40 22.02 13.54
CA GLU A 78 -0.89 22.31 12.20
C GLU A 78 -0.16 21.10 11.61
N VAL A 79 -0.56 20.66 10.43
CA VAL A 79 0.15 19.62 9.66
C VAL A 79 1.23 20.29 8.83
N LYS A 80 2.49 20.11 9.21
CA LYS A 80 3.64 20.66 8.48
C LYS A 80 4.21 19.62 7.53
N VAL A 81 4.14 19.91 6.24
CA VAL A 81 4.78 19.13 5.19
C VAL A 81 5.68 20.07 4.39
N ASP A 82 6.91 19.66 4.16
CA ASP A 82 7.84 20.40 3.29
C ASP A 82 7.22 20.51 1.89
N PRO A 83 7.04 21.74 1.35
CA PRO A 83 6.48 21.94 0.01
C PRO A 83 7.27 21.24 -1.12
N THR A 84 8.56 20.95 -0.87
CA THR A 84 9.44 20.25 -1.83
C THR A 84 9.45 18.74 -1.62
N SER A 85 8.67 18.22 -0.66
CA SER A 85 8.63 16.79 -0.37
C SER A 85 8.21 15.99 -1.60
N GLU A 86 8.98 14.98 -1.94
CA GLU A 86 8.64 14.03 -2.99
C GLU A 86 7.72 12.90 -2.52
N ARG A 87 7.59 12.72 -1.21
CA ARG A 87 6.87 11.59 -0.59
C ARG A 87 5.57 11.97 0.10
N LEU A 88 5.42 13.24 0.47
CA LEU A 88 4.26 13.75 1.20
C LEU A 88 3.65 14.94 0.47
N GLN A 89 2.34 15.05 0.53
CA GLN A 89 1.59 16.16 -0.06
C GLN A 89 0.47 16.57 0.89
N VAL A 90 0.34 17.87 1.15
CA VAL A 90 -0.88 18.40 1.78
C VAL A 90 -1.97 18.47 0.71
N MET A 91 -3.07 17.74 0.95
CA MET A 91 -4.20 17.70 0.04
C MET A 91 -5.00 19.01 0.12
N ILE A 92 -5.28 19.60 -1.02
CA ILE A 92 -6.26 20.68 -1.13
C ILE A 92 -7.65 20.04 -1.09
N PRO A 93 -8.59 20.50 -0.24
CA PRO A 93 -9.94 19.98 -0.21
C PRO A 93 -10.62 20.11 -1.59
N TRP A 94 -11.28 19.04 -2.01
CA TRP A 94 -12.09 19.08 -3.22
C TRP A 94 -13.31 19.96 -3.04
N LYS A 95 -13.75 20.59 -4.14
CA LYS A 95 -15.00 21.31 -4.14
C LYS A 95 -16.15 20.33 -3.85
N PRO A 96 -17.15 20.75 -3.07
CA PRO A 96 -18.37 19.96 -2.92
C PRO A 96 -19.02 19.69 -4.30
N TRP A 97 -19.75 18.59 -4.40
CA TRP A 97 -20.58 18.35 -5.58
C TRP A 97 -21.61 19.48 -5.74
N ASP A 98 -21.71 19.99 -6.96
CA ASP A 98 -22.58 21.14 -7.30
C ASP A 98 -24.04 20.75 -7.58
N GLY A 99 -24.41 19.48 -7.44
CA GLY A 99 -25.74 18.95 -7.73
C GLY A 99 -25.97 18.58 -9.18
N SER A 100 -24.99 18.79 -10.06
CA SER A 100 -25.09 18.48 -11.49
C SER A 100 -24.48 17.14 -11.83
N ASP A 101 -25.19 16.31 -12.59
CA ASP A 101 -24.66 15.05 -13.09
C ASP A 101 -23.54 15.26 -14.11
N PHE A 102 -22.66 14.26 -14.21
CA PHE A 102 -21.66 14.19 -15.25
C PHE A 102 -22.27 13.64 -16.53
N VAL A 103 -22.33 14.47 -17.57
CA VAL A 103 -22.89 14.10 -18.88
C VAL A 103 -21.83 14.15 -19.96
N GLU A 104 -21.96 13.28 -20.97
CA GLU A 104 -21.11 13.28 -22.17
C GLU A 104 -19.60 13.18 -21.90
N MET A 105 -19.22 12.49 -20.82
CA MET A 105 -17.81 12.32 -20.48
C MET A 105 -17.12 11.35 -21.45
N PRO A 106 -15.93 11.69 -21.96
CA PRO A 106 -15.15 10.76 -22.76
C PRO A 106 -14.66 9.57 -21.92
N VAL A 107 -14.69 8.37 -22.51
CA VAL A 107 -14.16 7.18 -21.85
C VAL A 107 -12.64 7.23 -21.86
N LEU A 108 -12.04 7.44 -20.68
CA LEU A 108 -10.60 7.44 -20.50
C LEU A 108 -10.00 6.04 -20.73
N VAL A 109 -10.65 5.01 -20.20
CA VAL A 109 -10.19 3.62 -20.28
C VAL A 109 -11.36 2.64 -20.27
N LYS A 110 -11.25 1.60 -21.08
CA LYS A 110 -12.07 0.39 -21.01
C LYS A 110 -11.13 -0.79 -20.87
N ALA A 111 -11.15 -1.41 -19.70
CA ALA A 111 -10.28 -2.55 -19.41
C ALA A 111 -10.90 -3.86 -19.93
N LYS A 112 -10.04 -4.79 -20.38
CA LYS A 112 -10.41 -6.13 -20.81
C LYS A 112 -9.94 -7.15 -19.77
N GLY A 113 -10.82 -8.13 -19.47
CA GLY A 113 -10.52 -9.22 -18.56
C GLY A 113 -10.62 -8.82 -17.08
N LYS A 114 -10.04 -9.64 -16.22
CA LYS A 114 -10.03 -9.40 -14.78
C LYS A 114 -9.07 -8.26 -14.46
N THR A 115 -9.59 -7.16 -13.88
CA THR A 115 -8.81 -6.02 -13.42
C THR A 115 -8.78 -6.00 -11.91
N THR A 116 -7.62 -6.31 -11.35
CA THR A 116 -7.38 -6.35 -9.90
C THR A 116 -6.80 -5.03 -9.40
N THR A 117 -6.69 -4.88 -8.08
CA THR A 117 -6.06 -3.70 -7.46
C THR A 117 -4.65 -3.46 -7.97
N ASP A 118 -3.87 -4.53 -8.22
CA ASP A 118 -2.50 -4.41 -8.74
C ASP A 118 -2.44 -3.90 -10.19
N GLN A 119 -3.52 -4.06 -10.94
CA GLN A 119 -3.63 -3.50 -12.30
C GLN A 119 -4.14 -2.06 -12.29
N ILE A 120 -5.00 -1.72 -11.31
CA ILE A 120 -5.53 -0.36 -11.15
C ILE A 120 -4.47 0.58 -10.58
N SER A 121 -3.78 0.14 -9.53
CA SER A 121 -2.77 0.93 -8.82
C SER A 121 -1.67 0.00 -8.30
N PRO A 122 -0.65 -0.31 -9.11
CA PRO A 122 0.43 -1.19 -8.72
C PRO A 122 1.14 -0.74 -7.45
N ALA A 123 1.53 -1.73 -6.64
CA ALA A 123 2.31 -1.52 -5.42
C ALA A 123 3.82 -1.40 -5.73
N GLY A 124 4.67 -2.13 -5.02
CA GLY A 124 6.12 -2.13 -5.23
C GLY A 124 6.75 -0.75 -4.96
N PRO A 125 7.60 -0.22 -5.85
CA PRO A 125 8.27 1.06 -5.68
C PRO A 125 7.33 2.25 -5.47
N TRP A 126 6.11 2.18 -6.02
CA TRP A 126 5.07 3.20 -5.89
C TRP A 126 4.62 3.42 -4.44
N LEU A 127 4.76 2.42 -3.57
CA LEU A 127 4.39 2.54 -2.16
C LEU A 127 5.16 3.64 -1.42
N SER A 128 6.34 4.01 -1.88
CA SER A 128 7.10 5.14 -1.33
C SER A 128 6.39 6.48 -1.54
N LEU A 129 5.52 6.58 -2.54
CA LEU A 129 4.78 7.78 -2.92
C LEU A 129 3.35 7.83 -2.38
N ARG A 130 2.92 6.82 -1.58
CA ARG A 130 1.52 6.73 -1.10
C ARG A 130 1.04 7.93 -0.27
N GLY A 131 1.96 8.72 0.26
CA GLY A 131 1.67 9.97 0.95
C GLY A 131 1.63 11.20 0.04
N HIS A 132 1.88 11.04 -1.27
CA HIS A 132 1.88 12.09 -2.27
C HIS A 132 0.94 11.71 -3.42
N LEU A 133 -0.34 12.03 -3.28
CA LEU A 133 -1.39 11.55 -4.19
C LEU A 133 -1.12 11.93 -5.65
N ASP A 134 -0.65 13.14 -5.90
CA ASP A 134 -0.39 13.62 -7.26
C ASP A 134 0.65 12.74 -7.96
N ARG A 135 1.80 12.49 -7.34
CA ARG A 135 2.83 11.60 -7.91
C ARG A 135 2.40 10.13 -7.94
N PHE A 136 1.68 9.68 -6.90
CA PHE A 136 1.18 8.32 -6.84
C PHE A 136 0.18 8.03 -7.96
N SER A 137 -0.61 9.02 -8.37
CA SER A 137 -1.61 8.88 -9.44
C SER A 137 -1.00 8.58 -10.82
N ASP A 138 0.30 8.79 -11.02
CA ASP A 138 0.98 8.44 -12.26
C ASP A 138 1.00 6.92 -12.53
N ASN A 139 0.71 6.09 -11.53
CA ASN A 139 0.55 4.65 -11.69
C ASN A 139 -0.87 4.20 -12.09
N LEU A 140 -1.77 5.14 -12.37
CA LEU A 140 -3.17 4.85 -12.71
C LEU A 140 -3.27 3.86 -13.87
N LEU A 141 -3.88 2.70 -13.59
CA LEU A 141 -4.15 1.62 -14.54
C LEU A 141 -2.93 1.15 -15.34
N MET A 142 -1.72 1.32 -14.78
CA MET A 142 -0.46 0.91 -15.40
C MET A 142 -0.43 -0.58 -15.80
N GLY A 143 -1.13 -1.44 -15.04
CA GLY A 143 -1.29 -2.86 -15.34
C GLY A 143 -2.58 -3.21 -16.07
N GLY A 144 -3.40 -2.23 -16.40
CA GLY A 144 -4.70 -2.44 -17.06
C GLY A 144 -4.56 -2.76 -18.54
N ASN A 145 -5.24 -3.82 -19.01
CA ASN A 145 -5.29 -4.17 -20.42
C ASN A 145 -6.33 -3.32 -21.13
N ASN A 146 -5.93 -2.55 -22.13
CA ASN A 146 -6.86 -1.76 -22.94
C ASN A 146 -7.73 -2.68 -23.80
N ALA A 147 -9.06 -2.57 -23.66
CA ALA A 147 -10.01 -3.41 -24.40
C ALA A 147 -10.04 -3.15 -25.91
N PHE A 148 -9.60 -1.98 -26.36
CA PHE A 148 -9.61 -1.60 -27.77
C PHE A 148 -8.31 -1.96 -28.48
N THR A 149 -7.15 -1.79 -27.80
CA THR A 149 -5.84 -1.99 -28.44
C THR A 149 -5.12 -3.25 -27.96
N GLY A 150 -5.50 -3.80 -26.80
CA GLY A 150 -4.77 -4.88 -26.14
C GLY A 150 -3.47 -4.45 -25.45
N GLU A 151 -3.09 -3.18 -25.54
CA GLU A 151 -1.90 -2.66 -24.87
C GLU A 151 -2.11 -2.51 -23.37
N VAL A 152 -1.06 -2.79 -22.59
CA VAL A 152 -1.07 -2.65 -21.13
C VAL A 152 -0.70 -1.23 -20.75
N GLY A 153 -1.49 -0.60 -19.89
CA GLY A 153 -1.20 0.72 -19.31
C GLY A 153 -1.29 1.90 -20.28
N LYS A 154 -1.76 1.67 -21.49
CA LYS A 154 -1.77 2.66 -22.59
C LYS A 154 -3.12 2.77 -23.25
N GLY A 155 -3.45 3.96 -23.69
CA GLY A 155 -4.72 4.28 -24.33
C GLY A 155 -4.61 5.30 -25.46
N LEU A 156 -5.78 5.72 -25.90
CA LEU A 156 -5.97 6.81 -26.86
C LEU A 156 -6.33 8.08 -26.10
N ASN A 157 -5.63 9.15 -26.35
CA ASN A 157 -6.08 10.47 -25.94
C ASN A 157 -7.10 10.95 -27.00
N VAL A 158 -8.37 10.97 -26.65
CA VAL A 158 -9.46 11.30 -27.62
C VAL A 158 -9.45 12.78 -28.05
N LEU A 159 -8.83 13.67 -27.26
CA LEU A 159 -8.75 15.10 -27.62
C LEU A 159 -7.68 15.38 -28.68
N THR A 160 -6.60 14.60 -28.68
CA THR A 160 -5.46 14.80 -29.59
C THR A 160 -5.36 13.75 -30.69
N GLY A 161 -6.03 12.59 -30.51
CA GLY A 161 -5.84 11.42 -31.35
C GLY A 161 -4.56 10.65 -31.10
N GLU A 162 -3.75 11.03 -30.10
CA GLU A 162 -2.49 10.34 -29.76
C GLU A 162 -2.76 8.95 -29.20
N LYS A 163 -2.15 7.94 -29.79
CA LYS A 163 -2.21 6.54 -29.38
C LYS A 163 -1.02 6.16 -28.48
N GLY A 164 -1.21 5.13 -27.67
CA GLY A 164 -0.13 4.60 -26.83
C GLY A 164 0.28 5.51 -25.66
N GLN A 165 -0.56 6.47 -25.30
CA GLN A 165 -0.34 7.37 -24.18
C GLN A 165 -0.70 6.67 -22.86
N ALA A 166 0.10 6.88 -21.79
CA ALA A 166 -0.26 6.41 -20.46
C ALA A 166 -1.59 7.01 -19.99
N PHE A 167 -2.44 6.21 -19.33
CA PHE A 167 -3.75 6.67 -18.88
C PHE A 167 -3.67 7.88 -17.94
N SER A 168 -2.69 7.93 -17.04
CA SER A 168 -2.45 9.08 -16.16
C SER A 168 -2.15 10.36 -16.95
N LYS A 169 -1.35 10.26 -18.00
CA LYS A 169 -1.05 11.39 -18.90
C LYS A 169 -2.31 11.90 -19.62
N ALA A 170 -3.10 10.99 -20.18
CA ALA A 170 -4.35 11.36 -20.86
C ALA A 170 -5.32 12.03 -19.87
N ALA A 171 -5.47 11.49 -18.65
CA ALA A 171 -6.30 12.06 -17.60
C ALA A 171 -5.86 13.48 -17.21
N ARG A 172 -4.56 13.72 -17.01
CA ARG A 172 -4.02 15.05 -16.72
C ARG A 172 -4.26 16.03 -17.87
N HIS A 173 -4.13 15.56 -19.10
CA HIS A 173 -4.45 16.40 -20.27
C HIS A 173 -5.93 16.76 -20.30
N TYR A 174 -6.83 15.80 -20.08
CA TYR A 174 -8.28 16.08 -20.00
C TYR A 174 -8.60 17.10 -18.91
N GLN A 175 -8.03 16.92 -17.72
CA GLN A 175 -8.17 17.87 -16.62
C GLN A 175 -7.71 19.30 -17.03
N SER A 176 -6.57 19.42 -17.71
CA SER A 176 -6.03 20.71 -18.16
C SER A 176 -6.92 21.40 -19.20
N GLN A 177 -7.74 20.65 -19.91
CA GLN A 177 -8.73 21.15 -20.89
C GLN A 177 -10.13 21.30 -20.29
N ASN A 178 -10.27 21.20 -18.96
CA ASN A 178 -11.55 21.24 -18.24
C ASN A 178 -12.57 20.17 -18.71
N VAL A 179 -12.10 19.06 -19.26
CA VAL A 179 -12.96 17.91 -19.56
C VAL A 179 -13.26 17.22 -18.24
N LYS A 180 -14.56 17.05 -17.95
CA LYS A 180 -15.05 16.35 -16.76
C LYS A 180 -15.04 14.85 -16.95
#